data_6c6cdd9cb4cff2cee58633f7c641605f
#
_entry.id   6c6cdd9cb4cff2cee58633f7c641605f
#
_cell.length_a   1.000
_cell.length_b   1.000
_cell.length_c   1.000
_cell.angle_alpha   90.00
_cell.angle_beta   90.00
_cell.angle_gamma   90.00
#
_symmetry.space_group_name_H-M   'P 1'
#
loop_
_entity.id
_entity.type
_entity.pdbx_description
1 polymer ?
#
loop_
_entity_poly.entity_id
_entity_poly.type
_entity_poly.pdbx_seq_one_letter_code
_entity_poly.pdbx_strand_id
1 'polypeptide(L)'
;MTAEARKRQIVEVTLDLIAKHGLRGATMARIAAGTGIRQASLYTHFENRRAILLAALDVVYERVFASRDTPTDENSLERLRQMCDHHLELWAAQGEKHHAVQLMEFVSGARSEGLAEILAEKHMASIEQYAQVVRDGQKEGRIPEHVDPDQVAWLITGWAFAGDVSHLMGFRRFLDPAISVHWLDVIFSSFEAGPSASSA
;
A
#
# COMPACT_ATOMS: atom_id res chain seq x y z
N MET A 1 -30.55 -1.71 -0.64
CA MET A 1 -29.10 -1.44 -0.62
C MET A 1 -28.89 -0.07 -1.26
N THR A 2 -28.11 0.80 -0.61
CA THR A 2 -27.79 2.14 -1.15
C THR A 2 -26.86 2.07 -2.36
N ALA A 3 -26.79 3.14 -3.17
CA ALA A 3 -25.89 3.21 -4.33
C ALA A 3 -24.41 3.05 -3.90
N GLU A 4 -24.02 3.67 -2.80
CA GLU A 4 -22.65 3.56 -2.26
C GLU A 4 -22.35 2.15 -1.73
N ALA A 5 -23.27 1.48 -1.07
CA ALA A 5 -23.10 0.10 -0.65
C ALA A 5 -22.94 -0.85 -1.86
N ARG A 6 -23.64 -0.54 -2.96
CA ARG A 6 -23.51 -1.31 -4.20
C ARG A 6 -22.16 -1.07 -4.88
N LYS A 7 -21.69 0.18 -4.95
CA LYS A 7 -20.36 0.48 -5.48
C LYS A 7 -19.27 -0.25 -4.71
N ARG A 8 -19.32 -0.19 -3.37
CA ARG A 8 -18.36 -0.95 -2.53
C ARG A 8 -18.40 -2.44 -2.81
N GLN A 9 -19.60 -3.04 -2.92
CA GLN A 9 -19.70 -4.46 -3.27
C GLN A 9 -19.08 -4.79 -4.63
N ILE A 10 -19.30 -3.95 -5.65
CA ILE A 10 -18.71 -4.12 -6.98
C ILE A 10 -17.18 -4.08 -6.89
N VAL A 11 -16.62 -3.14 -6.14
CA VAL A 11 -15.18 -3.01 -5.93
C VAL A 11 -14.61 -4.22 -5.21
N GLU A 12 -15.23 -4.69 -4.12
CA GLU A 12 -14.77 -5.88 -3.38
C GLU A 12 -14.75 -7.14 -4.26
N VAL A 13 -15.84 -7.38 -5.00
CA VAL A 13 -15.89 -8.50 -5.96
C VAL A 13 -14.81 -8.36 -7.02
N THR A 14 -14.52 -7.15 -7.47
CA THR A 14 -13.46 -6.88 -8.44
C THR A 14 -12.09 -7.23 -7.86
N LEU A 15 -11.80 -6.85 -6.63
CA LEU A 15 -10.56 -7.17 -5.94
C LEU A 15 -10.39 -8.68 -5.72
N ASP A 16 -11.48 -9.40 -5.37
CA ASP A 16 -11.47 -10.86 -5.27
C ASP A 16 -11.17 -11.53 -6.63
N LEU A 17 -11.73 -10.99 -7.71
CA LEU A 17 -11.47 -11.47 -9.06
C LEU A 17 -10.04 -11.18 -9.52
N ILE A 18 -9.50 -10.02 -9.18
CA ILE A 18 -8.10 -9.66 -9.45
C ILE A 18 -7.17 -10.63 -8.74
N ALA A 19 -7.39 -10.90 -7.45
CA ALA A 19 -6.58 -11.83 -6.68
C ALA A 19 -6.61 -13.27 -7.24
N LYS A 20 -7.76 -13.72 -7.76
CA LYS A 20 -7.95 -15.09 -8.26
C LYS A 20 -7.57 -15.29 -9.72
N HIS A 21 -7.73 -14.27 -10.56
CA HIS A 21 -7.69 -14.40 -12.02
C HIS A 21 -6.82 -13.34 -12.70
N GLY A 22 -6.09 -12.54 -11.91
CA GLY A 22 -5.31 -11.42 -12.38
C GLY A 22 -6.16 -10.22 -12.83
N LEU A 23 -5.49 -9.10 -13.07
CA LEU A 23 -6.14 -7.85 -13.46
C LEU A 23 -7.00 -8.01 -14.74
N ARG A 24 -6.50 -8.74 -15.72
CA ARG A 24 -7.25 -9.06 -16.96
C ARG A 24 -8.48 -9.93 -16.74
N GLY A 25 -8.45 -10.75 -15.68
CA GLY A 25 -9.55 -11.65 -15.32
C GLY A 25 -10.77 -10.94 -14.73
N ALA A 26 -10.64 -9.73 -14.23
CA ALA A 26 -11.74 -8.90 -13.73
C ALA A 26 -12.53 -8.25 -14.89
N THR A 27 -13.24 -9.06 -15.65
CA THR A 27 -14.09 -8.61 -16.78
C THR A 27 -15.46 -8.13 -16.29
N MET A 28 -16.13 -7.24 -17.04
CA MET A 28 -17.47 -6.76 -16.72
C MET A 28 -18.47 -7.92 -16.50
N ALA A 29 -18.38 -8.97 -17.31
CA ALA A 29 -19.24 -10.14 -17.17
C ALA A 29 -18.98 -10.90 -15.84
N ARG A 30 -17.71 -11.12 -15.47
CA ARG A 30 -17.36 -11.78 -14.19
C ARG A 30 -17.71 -10.93 -12.99
N ILE A 31 -17.49 -9.60 -13.05
CA ILE A 31 -17.87 -8.67 -12.00
C ILE A 31 -19.40 -8.70 -11.79
N ALA A 32 -20.17 -8.65 -12.87
CA ALA A 32 -21.62 -8.74 -12.81
C ALA A 32 -22.09 -10.06 -12.19
N ALA A 33 -21.51 -11.18 -12.62
CA ALA A 33 -21.82 -12.51 -12.09
C ALA A 33 -21.47 -12.59 -10.58
N GLY A 34 -20.29 -12.12 -10.17
CA GLY A 34 -19.84 -12.13 -8.78
C GLY A 34 -20.67 -11.23 -7.85
N THR A 35 -21.23 -10.13 -8.39
CA THR A 35 -22.11 -9.23 -7.64
C THR A 35 -23.58 -9.63 -7.67
N GLY A 36 -23.95 -10.64 -8.47
CA GLY A 36 -25.32 -11.11 -8.63
C GLY A 36 -26.25 -10.10 -9.36
N ILE A 37 -25.70 -9.22 -10.19
CA ILE A 37 -26.46 -8.24 -10.97
C ILE A 37 -26.26 -8.43 -12.48
N ARG A 38 -27.17 -7.85 -13.29
CA ARG A 38 -26.98 -7.85 -14.73
C ARG A 38 -25.82 -6.93 -15.12
N GLN A 39 -25.06 -7.29 -16.17
CA GLN A 39 -23.97 -6.45 -16.63
C GLN A 39 -24.42 -5.02 -17.00
N ALA A 40 -25.63 -4.84 -17.55
CA ALA A 40 -26.19 -3.53 -17.80
C ALA A 40 -26.34 -2.68 -16.53
N SER A 41 -26.60 -3.31 -15.38
CA SER A 41 -26.72 -2.64 -14.10
C SER A 41 -25.39 -2.14 -13.55
N LEU A 42 -24.24 -2.68 -13.98
CA LEU A 42 -22.92 -2.14 -13.61
C LEU A 42 -22.75 -0.71 -14.15
N TYR A 43 -23.25 -0.46 -15.36
CA TYR A 43 -23.12 0.85 -16.00
C TYR A 43 -23.92 1.97 -15.30
N THR A 44 -24.86 1.62 -14.41
CA THR A 44 -25.54 2.62 -13.56
C THR A 44 -24.64 3.08 -12.38
N HIS A 45 -23.58 2.34 -12.08
CA HIS A 45 -22.67 2.62 -10.96
C HIS A 45 -21.27 3.07 -11.41
N PHE A 46 -20.80 2.54 -12.55
CA PHE A 46 -19.49 2.84 -13.11
C PHE A 46 -19.58 2.97 -14.62
N GLU A 47 -19.00 4.02 -15.15
CA GLU A 47 -19.03 4.34 -16.58
C GLU A 47 -18.47 3.20 -17.46
N ASN A 48 -17.39 2.57 -17.00
CA ASN A 48 -16.72 1.53 -17.73
C ASN A 48 -15.87 0.66 -16.78
N ARG A 49 -15.25 -0.41 -17.31
CA ARG A 49 -14.37 -1.29 -16.52
C ARG A 49 -13.19 -0.53 -15.90
N ARG A 50 -12.61 0.43 -16.62
CA ARG A 50 -11.48 1.22 -16.12
C ARG A 50 -11.86 2.00 -14.86
N ALA A 51 -13.06 2.56 -14.79
CA ALA A 51 -13.55 3.25 -13.60
C ALA A 51 -13.68 2.31 -12.39
N ILE A 52 -14.07 1.04 -12.61
CA ILE A 52 -14.10 0.03 -11.55
C ILE A 52 -12.68 -0.32 -11.09
N LEU A 53 -11.74 -0.49 -12.01
CA LEU A 53 -10.34 -0.79 -11.69
C LEU A 53 -9.67 0.35 -10.92
N LEU A 54 -9.97 1.60 -11.27
CA LEU A 54 -9.47 2.78 -10.52
C LEU A 54 -10.03 2.79 -9.10
N ALA A 55 -11.32 2.58 -8.92
CA ALA A 55 -11.92 2.49 -7.59
C ALA A 55 -11.37 1.30 -6.78
N ALA A 56 -11.05 0.19 -7.44
CA ALA A 56 -10.40 -0.95 -6.79
C ALA A 56 -8.96 -0.63 -6.38
N LEU A 57 -8.21 0.09 -7.22
CA LEU A 57 -6.86 0.57 -6.91
C LEU A 57 -6.88 1.54 -5.71
N ASP A 58 -7.85 2.46 -5.66
CA ASP A 58 -8.03 3.36 -4.51
C ASP A 58 -8.18 2.57 -3.21
N VAL A 59 -9.04 1.55 -3.19
CA VAL A 59 -9.23 0.70 -2.00
C VAL A 59 -7.97 -0.07 -1.62
N VAL A 60 -7.17 -0.55 -2.58
CA VAL A 60 -5.89 -1.21 -2.27
C VAL A 60 -4.94 -0.23 -1.58
N TYR A 61 -4.80 0.99 -2.10
CA TYR A 61 -3.95 2.02 -1.50
C TYR A 61 -4.47 2.48 -0.13
N GLU A 62 -5.78 2.68 0.03
CA GLU A 62 -6.39 2.98 1.32
C GLU A 62 -6.05 1.91 2.37
N ARG A 63 -6.15 0.64 2.04
CA ARG A 63 -5.85 -0.47 2.95
C ARG A 63 -4.37 -0.54 3.34
N VAL A 64 -3.49 -0.42 2.37
CA VAL A 64 -2.04 -0.48 2.60
C VAL A 64 -1.56 0.71 3.42
N PHE A 65 -2.24 1.85 3.27
CA PHE A 65 -1.80 3.10 3.86
C PHE A 65 -2.80 3.71 4.87
N ALA A 66 -3.77 2.93 5.35
CA ALA A 66 -4.86 3.38 6.24
C ALA A 66 -4.39 4.03 7.56
N SER A 67 -3.23 3.62 8.09
CA SER A 67 -2.69 4.16 9.33
C SER A 67 -2.16 5.59 9.23
N ARG A 68 -2.09 6.17 8.01
CA ARG A 68 -1.50 7.49 7.78
C ARG A 68 -2.39 8.65 8.14
N ASP A 69 -3.71 8.46 8.01
CA ASP A 69 -4.71 9.52 8.20
C ASP A 69 -5.30 9.53 9.62
N THR A 70 -4.86 8.61 10.48
CA THR A 70 -5.33 8.60 11.87
C THR A 70 -4.66 9.74 12.62
N PRO A 71 -5.40 10.77 13.08
CA PRO A 71 -4.86 11.78 13.97
C PRO A 71 -4.40 11.08 15.25
N THR A 72 -3.12 11.04 15.49
CA THR A 72 -2.57 10.56 16.76
C THR A 72 -2.09 11.78 17.55
N ASP A 73 -2.33 11.80 18.86
CA ASP A 73 -1.68 12.73 19.77
C ASP A 73 -0.17 12.43 19.92
N GLU A 74 0.33 11.49 19.13
CA GLU A 74 1.68 10.99 19.15
C GLU A 74 2.59 11.83 18.26
N ASN A 75 3.88 11.85 18.61
CA ASN A 75 4.88 12.56 17.83
C ASN A 75 5.14 11.86 16.47
N SER A 76 5.73 12.58 15.52
CA SER A 76 5.96 12.10 14.17
C SER A 76 6.83 10.84 14.07
N LEU A 77 7.79 10.64 15.02
CA LEU A 77 8.61 9.44 15.05
C LEU A 77 7.77 8.20 15.39
N GLU A 78 6.88 8.31 16.36
CA GLU A 78 5.96 7.24 16.74
C GLU A 78 4.97 6.95 15.60
N ARG A 79 4.44 8.01 14.99
CA ARG A 79 3.59 7.87 13.79
C ARG A 79 4.29 7.11 12.66
N LEU A 80 5.58 7.40 12.41
CA LEU A 80 6.35 6.69 11.39
C LEU A 80 6.49 5.20 11.74
N ARG A 81 6.71 4.85 13.02
CA ARG A 81 6.75 3.45 13.48
C ARG A 81 5.42 2.76 13.27
N GLN A 82 4.31 3.37 13.66
CA GLN A 82 2.96 2.80 13.45
C GLN A 82 2.63 2.55 11.97
N MET A 83 3.06 3.44 11.08
CA MET A 83 2.91 3.23 9.64
C MET A 83 3.66 1.97 9.17
N CYS A 84 4.82 1.69 9.75
CA CYS A 84 5.58 0.47 9.47
C CYS A 84 4.93 -0.77 10.10
N ASP A 85 4.48 -0.66 11.35
CA ASP A 85 3.82 -1.75 12.08
C ASP A 85 2.53 -2.21 11.35
N HIS A 86 1.82 -1.28 10.73
CA HIS A 86 0.67 -1.60 9.91
C HIS A 86 1.01 -2.57 8.75
N HIS A 87 2.18 -2.44 8.11
CA HIS A 87 2.64 -3.41 7.11
C HIS A 87 2.90 -4.79 7.72
N LEU A 88 3.47 -4.84 8.93
CA LEU A 88 3.68 -6.10 9.65
C LEU A 88 2.34 -6.79 9.96
N GLU A 89 1.34 -6.02 10.39
CA GLU A 89 -0.02 -6.52 10.63
C GLU A 89 -0.66 -7.05 9.34
N LEU A 90 -0.52 -6.33 8.23
CA LEU A 90 -1.01 -6.76 6.93
C LEU A 90 -0.38 -8.08 6.48
N TRP A 91 0.91 -8.30 6.73
CA TRP A 91 1.58 -9.56 6.40
C TRP A 91 1.20 -10.69 7.36
N ALA A 92 0.94 -10.37 8.63
CA ALA A 92 0.48 -11.35 9.62
C ALA A 92 -0.97 -11.79 9.37
N ALA A 93 -1.81 -10.91 8.83
CA ALA A 93 -3.20 -11.17 8.49
C ALA A 93 -3.29 -12.10 7.26
N GLN A 94 -2.91 -13.36 7.43
CA GLN A 94 -2.87 -14.37 6.37
C GLN A 94 -4.28 -14.71 5.86
N GLY A 95 -4.56 -14.52 4.57
CA GLY A 95 -5.81 -14.91 3.94
C GLY A 95 -5.80 -14.75 2.42
N GLU A 96 -6.81 -15.33 1.74
CA GLU A 96 -6.97 -15.27 0.27
C GLU A 96 -7.10 -13.82 -0.28
N LYS A 97 -7.41 -12.86 0.58
CA LYS A 97 -7.58 -11.43 0.22
C LYS A 97 -6.34 -10.60 0.48
N HIS A 98 -5.17 -11.20 0.31
CA HIS A 98 -3.92 -10.52 0.64
C HIS A 98 -3.68 -9.30 -0.27
N HIS A 99 -3.49 -8.12 0.35
CA HIS A 99 -3.24 -6.85 -0.35
C HIS A 99 -2.04 -6.94 -1.32
N ALA A 100 -1.00 -7.71 -0.96
CA ALA A 100 0.18 -7.90 -1.81
C ALA A 100 -0.17 -8.51 -3.16
N VAL A 101 -1.07 -9.52 -3.20
CA VAL A 101 -1.53 -10.13 -4.45
C VAL A 101 -2.23 -9.07 -5.30
N GLN A 102 -3.17 -8.33 -4.71
CA GLN A 102 -3.93 -7.31 -5.43
C GLN A 102 -3.02 -6.19 -5.93
N LEU A 103 -2.12 -5.67 -5.08
CA LEU A 103 -1.18 -4.61 -5.46
C LEU A 103 -0.25 -5.07 -6.59
N MET A 104 0.33 -6.27 -6.49
CA MET A 104 1.26 -6.77 -7.52
C MET A 104 0.57 -7.08 -8.85
N GLU A 105 -0.71 -7.47 -8.84
CA GLU A 105 -1.50 -7.59 -10.05
C GLU A 105 -1.71 -6.22 -10.73
N PHE A 106 -1.93 -5.15 -9.95
CA PHE A 106 -1.94 -3.80 -10.50
C PHE A 106 -0.58 -3.40 -11.04
N VAL A 107 0.51 -3.64 -10.31
CA VAL A 107 1.88 -3.30 -10.74
C VAL A 107 2.22 -4.00 -12.06
N SER A 108 1.95 -5.31 -12.17
CA SER A 108 2.27 -6.10 -13.37
C SER A 108 1.36 -5.78 -14.56
N GLY A 109 0.08 -5.49 -14.30
CA GLY A 109 -0.94 -5.27 -15.32
C GLY A 109 -1.17 -3.80 -15.70
N ALA A 110 -0.69 -2.83 -14.91
CA ALA A 110 -1.01 -1.42 -15.08
C ALA A 110 -0.76 -0.88 -16.49
N ARG A 111 0.39 -1.23 -17.08
CA ARG A 111 0.76 -0.76 -18.42
C ARG A 111 -0.21 -1.27 -19.48
N SER A 112 -0.61 -2.53 -19.41
CA SER A 112 -1.53 -3.14 -20.37
C SER A 112 -2.98 -2.66 -20.24
N GLU A 113 -3.34 -2.13 -19.09
CA GLU A 113 -4.67 -1.59 -18.76
C GLU A 113 -4.74 -0.05 -18.83
N GLY A 114 -3.64 0.61 -19.21
CA GLY A 114 -3.57 2.07 -19.29
C GLY A 114 -3.63 2.76 -17.92
N LEU A 115 -3.17 2.08 -16.86
CA LEU A 115 -3.21 2.56 -15.48
C LEU A 115 -1.82 2.98 -14.96
N ALA A 116 -0.76 2.85 -15.77
CA ALA A 116 0.62 3.00 -15.30
C ALA A 116 0.92 4.39 -14.70
N GLU A 117 0.45 5.45 -15.33
CA GLU A 117 0.66 6.83 -14.85
C GLU A 117 -0.04 7.05 -13.50
N ILE A 118 -1.31 6.65 -13.40
CA ILE A 118 -2.09 6.81 -12.16
C ILE A 118 -1.51 5.96 -11.03
N LEU A 119 -1.04 4.73 -11.35
CA LEU A 119 -0.37 3.89 -10.36
C LEU A 119 0.91 4.55 -9.86
N ALA A 120 1.73 5.11 -10.76
CA ALA A 120 2.95 5.82 -10.41
C ALA A 120 2.66 7.07 -9.56
N GLU A 121 1.66 7.88 -9.91
CA GLU A 121 1.23 9.04 -9.14
C GLU A 121 0.82 8.65 -7.71
N LYS A 122 -0.02 7.61 -7.57
CA LYS A 122 -0.45 7.13 -6.26
C LYS A 122 0.74 6.62 -5.43
N HIS A 123 1.66 5.92 -6.06
CA HIS A 123 2.83 5.39 -5.38
C HIS A 123 3.75 6.51 -4.92
N MET A 124 4.01 7.50 -5.77
CA MET A 124 4.81 8.68 -5.40
C MET A 124 4.14 9.49 -4.29
N ALA A 125 2.81 9.67 -4.33
CA ALA A 125 2.08 10.32 -3.25
C ALA A 125 2.23 9.56 -1.92
N SER A 126 2.32 8.24 -1.99
CA SER A 126 2.56 7.38 -0.82
C SER A 126 3.96 7.57 -0.24
N ILE A 127 4.98 7.64 -1.08
CA ILE A 127 6.37 7.91 -0.67
C ILE A 127 6.47 9.29 -0.02
N GLU A 128 5.85 10.29 -0.64
CA GLU A 128 5.83 11.67 -0.13
C GLU A 128 5.19 11.78 1.26
N GLN A 129 4.19 10.95 1.57
CA GLN A 129 3.61 10.94 2.92
C GLN A 129 4.61 10.46 3.99
N TYR A 130 5.44 9.43 3.70
CA TYR A 130 6.51 9.03 4.61
C TYR A 130 7.54 10.16 4.77
N ALA A 131 7.98 10.75 3.67
CA ALA A 131 8.92 11.87 3.70
C ALA A 131 8.37 13.05 4.50
N GLN A 132 7.06 13.34 4.37
CA GLN A 132 6.42 14.42 5.13
C GLN A 132 6.42 14.14 6.64
N VAL A 133 6.17 12.91 7.07
CA VAL A 133 6.23 12.53 8.50
C VAL A 133 7.66 12.70 9.04
N VAL A 134 8.68 12.37 8.25
CA VAL A 134 10.08 12.61 8.64
C VAL A 134 10.36 14.10 8.78
N ARG A 135 9.93 14.95 7.84
CA ARG A 135 10.07 16.41 7.92
C ARG A 135 9.36 17.00 9.14
N ASP A 136 8.19 16.47 9.48
CA ASP A 136 7.47 16.93 10.67
C ASP A 136 8.21 16.52 11.95
N GLY A 137 8.76 15.31 12.00
CA GLY A 137 9.63 14.87 13.11
C GLY A 137 10.91 15.71 13.27
N GLN A 138 11.46 16.22 12.15
CA GLN A 138 12.58 17.18 12.20
C GLN A 138 12.16 18.52 12.82
N LYS A 139 11.00 19.07 12.44
CA LYS A 139 10.44 20.29 13.04
C LYS A 139 10.15 20.12 14.55
N GLU A 140 9.76 18.92 14.96
CA GLU A 140 9.53 18.56 16.37
C GLU A 140 10.85 18.34 17.15
N GLY A 141 12.00 18.30 16.47
CA GLY A 141 13.30 17.96 17.08
C GLY A 141 13.43 16.48 17.48
N ARG A 142 12.58 15.61 16.93
CA ARG A 142 12.58 14.16 17.20
C ARG A 142 13.40 13.37 16.17
N ILE A 143 13.52 13.89 14.97
CA ILE A 143 14.35 13.32 13.91
C ILE A 143 15.45 14.35 13.59
N PRO A 144 16.73 13.95 13.56
CA PRO A 144 17.83 14.88 13.29
C PRO A 144 17.74 15.48 11.88
N GLU A 145 18.16 16.74 11.72
CA GLU A 145 18.12 17.45 10.44
C GLU A 145 19.00 16.81 9.35
N HIS A 146 20.03 16.06 9.72
CA HIS A 146 20.90 15.37 8.77
C HIS A 146 20.23 14.14 8.10
N VAL A 147 19.11 13.67 8.63
CA VAL A 147 18.35 12.56 8.06
C VAL A 147 17.62 13.07 6.82
N ASP A 148 17.89 12.44 5.67
CA ASP A 148 17.22 12.79 4.42
C ASP A 148 15.81 12.16 4.39
N PRO A 149 14.73 12.98 4.38
CA PRO A 149 13.35 12.46 4.39
C PRO A 149 13.03 11.56 3.21
N ASP A 150 13.55 11.88 2.03
CA ASP A 150 13.27 11.11 0.81
C ASP A 150 13.99 9.75 0.85
N GLN A 151 15.23 9.71 1.36
CA GLN A 151 15.93 8.43 1.54
C GLN A 151 15.20 7.51 2.52
N VAL A 152 14.72 8.03 3.65
CA VAL A 152 13.94 7.24 4.61
C VAL A 152 12.66 6.72 3.98
N ALA A 153 11.93 7.57 3.26
CA ALA A 153 10.71 7.19 2.58
C ALA A 153 10.94 6.07 1.56
N TRP A 154 12.02 6.14 0.78
CA TRP A 154 12.40 5.08 -0.15
C TRP A 154 12.83 3.79 0.54
N LEU A 155 13.58 3.88 1.66
CA LEU A 155 13.97 2.70 2.44
C LEU A 155 12.76 1.96 3.00
N ILE A 156 11.80 2.68 3.61
CA ILE A 156 10.57 2.10 4.14
C ILE A 156 9.74 1.48 3.01
N THR A 157 9.58 2.19 1.91
CA THR A 157 8.84 1.68 0.74
C THR A 157 9.50 0.43 0.16
N GLY A 158 10.82 0.43 0.02
CA GLY A 158 11.58 -0.73 -0.45
C GLY A 158 11.45 -1.94 0.48
N TRP A 159 11.50 -1.71 1.80
CA TRP A 159 11.24 -2.74 2.81
C TRP A 159 9.83 -3.32 2.69
N ALA A 160 8.79 -2.46 2.55
CA ALA A 160 7.41 -2.89 2.38
C ALA A 160 7.22 -3.72 1.10
N PHE A 161 7.79 -3.30 -0.03
CA PHE A 161 7.76 -4.06 -1.28
C PHE A 161 8.49 -5.40 -1.16
N ALA A 162 9.65 -5.44 -0.50
CA ALA A 162 10.38 -6.68 -0.27
C ALA A 162 9.54 -7.68 0.54
N GLY A 163 8.77 -7.21 1.52
CA GLY A 163 7.82 -8.01 2.28
C GLY A 163 6.71 -8.57 1.40
N ASP A 164 6.07 -7.74 0.59
CA ASP A 164 5.01 -8.16 -0.32
C ASP A 164 5.49 -9.20 -1.34
N VAL A 165 6.65 -8.98 -1.95
CA VAL A 165 7.27 -9.94 -2.89
C VAL A 165 7.64 -11.24 -2.17
N SER A 166 8.21 -11.16 -0.96
CA SER A 166 8.54 -12.34 -0.15
C SER A 166 7.31 -13.15 0.20
N HIS A 167 6.20 -12.49 0.50
CA HIS A 167 4.91 -13.15 0.74
C HIS A 167 4.45 -13.93 -0.50
N LEU A 168 4.45 -13.29 -1.67
CA LEU A 168 4.05 -13.92 -2.95
C LEU A 168 4.94 -15.10 -3.34
N MET A 169 6.23 -15.02 -3.02
CA MET A 169 7.20 -16.10 -3.26
C MET A 169 7.09 -17.24 -2.23
N GLY A 170 6.27 -17.10 -1.19
CA GLY A 170 6.21 -18.04 -0.07
C GLY A 170 7.45 -18.02 0.82
N PHE A 171 8.26 -16.96 0.73
CA PHE A 171 9.49 -16.80 1.48
C PHE A 171 9.23 -16.26 2.89
N ARG A 172 8.78 -17.17 3.77
CA ARG A 172 8.28 -16.81 5.11
C ARG A 172 9.33 -16.26 6.07
N ARG A 173 10.62 -16.52 5.84
CA ARG A 173 11.68 -16.04 6.73
C ARG A 173 11.75 -14.52 6.82
N PHE A 174 11.54 -13.81 5.70
CA PHE A 174 11.50 -12.34 5.70
C PHE A 174 10.29 -11.78 6.45
N LEU A 175 9.19 -12.54 6.46
CA LEU A 175 7.94 -12.17 7.12
C LEU A 175 7.90 -12.57 8.60
N ASP A 176 8.95 -13.22 9.12
CA ASP A 176 9.11 -13.46 10.54
C ASP A 176 9.21 -12.11 11.27
N PRO A 177 8.32 -11.80 12.23
CA PRO A 177 8.33 -10.52 12.93
C PRO A 177 9.69 -10.19 13.54
N ALA A 178 10.42 -11.18 14.05
CA ALA A 178 11.76 -10.99 14.61
C ALA A 178 12.78 -10.49 13.58
N ILE A 179 12.61 -10.84 12.31
CA ILE A 179 13.51 -10.41 11.23
C ILE A 179 13.03 -9.09 10.61
N SER A 180 11.75 -8.99 10.30
CA SER A 180 11.20 -7.78 9.66
C SER A 180 11.26 -6.55 10.57
N VAL A 181 11.04 -6.71 11.87
CA VAL A 181 11.24 -5.65 12.86
C VAL A 181 12.72 -5.23 12.94
N HIS A 182 13.65 -6.19 12.90
CA HIS A 182 15.09 -5.87 12.91
C HIS A 182 15.51 -4.98 11.72
N TRP A 183 14.94 -5.18 10.53
CA TRP A 183 15.21 -4.31 9.40
C TRP A 183 14.67 -2.89 9.62
N LEU A 184 13.52 -2.74 10.27
CA LEU A 184 13.01 -1.44 10.67
C LEU A 184 13.92 -0.78 11.70
N ASP A 185 14.39 -1.52 12.70
CA ASP A 185 15.36 -1.01 13.68
C ASP A 185 16.63 -0.50 13.02
N VAL A 186 17.13 -1.15 11.97
CA VAL A 186 18.27 -0.64 11.19
C VAL A 186 17.96 0.70 10.53
N ILE A 187 16.74 0.85 9.94
CA ILE A 187 16.32 2.12 9.36
C ILE A 187 16.22 3.21 10.44
N PHE A 188 15.59 2.90 11.58
CA PHE A 188 15.42 3.86 12.66
C PHE A 188 16.72 4.19 13.39
N SER A 189 17.66 3.24 13.52
CA SER A 189 18.98 3.51 14.13
C SER A 189 19.82 4.49 13.30
N SER A 190 19.57 4.58 11.98
CA SER A 190 20.21 5.59 11.14
C SER A 190 19.85 7.03 11.56
N PHE A 191 18.76 7.22 12.28
CA PHE A 191 18.36 8.53 12.82
C PHE A 191 19.21 8.97 14.02
N GLU A 192 19.81 8.01 14.73
CA GLU A 192 20.65 8.28 15.90
C GLU A 192 22.13 8.50 15.52
N ALA A 193 22.55 7.92 14.38
CA ALA A 193 23.90 8.09 13.88
C ALA A 193 24.04 9.48 13.24
N GLY A 194 24.58 10.43 13.99
CA GLY A 194 25.07 11.68 13.42
C GLY A 194 26.10 11.40 12.31
N PRO A 195 26.40 12.38 11.42
CA PRO A 195 27.37 12.19 10.37
C PRO A 195 28.65 11.67 11.00
N SER A 196 29.04 10.43 10.67
CA SER A 196 30.35 9.92 11.06
C SER A 196 31.35 10.97 10.56
N ALA A 197 32.07 11.61 11.46
CA ALA A 197 33.16 12.46 11.11
C ALA A 197 34.12 11.61 10.24
N SER A 198 33.97 11.76 8.92
CA SER A 198 34.92 11.25 7.95
C SER A 198 36.18 12.03 8.27
N SER A 199 37.06 11.40 9.05
CA SER A 199 38.39 11.90 9.33
C SER A 199 39.09 12.18 7.99
N ALA A 200 39.47 13.43 7.85
CA ALA A 200 40.31 13.95 6.80
C ALA A 200 41.59 13.12 6.60
#